data_a9bfc21daeaa6b3e4d82c4027d3c60f0
#
_entry.id   a9bfc21daeaa6b3e4d82c4027d3c60f0
#
_cell.length_a   1.000
_cell.length_b   1.000
_cell.length_c   1.000
_cell.angle_alpha   90.00
_cell.angle_beta   90.00
_cell.angle_gamma   90.00
#
_symmetry.space_group_name_H-M   'P 1'
#
loop_
_entity.id
_entity.type
_entity.pdbx_description
1 polymer ?
#
loop_
_entity_poly.entity_id
_entity_poly.type
_entity_poly.pdbx_seq_one_letter_code
_entity_poly.pdbx_strand_id
1 'polypeptide(L)'
;MKTTKTVLVLLATFLLLRSQITANGGEYTAVSPQLSLGEVTRTVLENNPAIKEAENRWQAAQQRIRQANAWDDPRVVGESRVRRYVDVPPNAFMDQTLAIEQLIPITGKNLVRGRAAAAEALSIFEEVRRAQLDVIAKARATYFQLANAYEQLEINSKNLTSLKQIADISRSRYETGLESAANVLVAETDYSKLLEARRDLERNLSDAQSQLNTLMNRDAFAPLGAPVTATVNHAHLSVSRLHATTLAQRPEVQMARAKIDGEKSKLQLAHRAWIPDPAISIKGQRYNDAAETVSELDAGVLFTIPWVNPSKYSAGVREARANLAAAEQGLEREQKEALRLLRDQLAKIETFHHHVELFRDKLVPQAQQAFEATQLSYESGKATFLDWISAQRNLRDIEAMGREHLAHYQMAVAELEAVIGADIYSPAQALSKRRKSP
;
A
#
# COMPACT_ATOMS: atom_id res chain seq x y z
N MET A 1 -0.92 31.32 59.42
CA MET A 1 0.36 30.65 59.57
C MET A 1 0.27 29.14 59.27
N LYS A 2 -0.27 28.74 58.12
CA LYS A 2 -0.36 27.29 57.72
C LYS A 2 0.00 27.03 56.25
N THR A 3 0.51 28.01 55.49
CA THR A 3 0.75 27.89 54.03
C THR A 3 2.22 27.84 53.66
N THR A 4 3.14 27.91 54.58
CA THR A 4 4.60 27.97 54.28
C THR A 4 5.34 26.64 54.49
N LYS A 5 4.69 25.60 55.01
CA LYS A 5 5.32 24.27 55.20
C LYS A 5 5.14 23.31 54.02
N THR A 6 4.14 23.52 53.15
CA THR A 6 3.85 22.63 52.03
C THR A 6 4.70 22.88 50.78
N VAL A 7 5.25 24.08 50.66
CA VAL A 7 6.11 24.44 49.49
C VAL A 7 7.55 23.94 49.67
N LEU A 8 8.01 23.77 50.95
CA LEU A 8 9.37 23.32 51.20
C LEU A 8 9.57 21.80 51.01
N VAL A 9 8.50 21.00 51.11
CA VAL A 9 8.56 19.55 50.92
C VAL A 9 8.55 19.19 49.44
N LEU A 10 7.93 20.00 48.57
CA LEU A 10 7.90 19.78 47.09
C LEU A 10 9.22 20.19 46.40
N LEU A 11 10.00 21.07 46.99
CA LEU A 11 11.36 21.44 46.47
C LEU A 11 12.44 20.42 46.86
N ALA A 12 12.30 19.73 47.99
CA ALA A 12 13.25 18.70 48.41
C ALA A 12 13.10 17.37 47.66
N THR A 13 11.89 17.05 47.16
CA THR A 13 11.68 15.86 46.31
C THR A 13 12.12 16.06 44.86
N PHE A 14 12.25 17.30 44.38
CA PHE A 14 12.73 17.57 43.00
C PHE A 14 14.29 17.59 42.90
N LEU A 15 15.01 17.71 44.02
CA LEU A 15 16.46 17.70 44.06
C LEU A 15 17.07 16.30 44.28
N LEU A 16 16.28 15.31 44.68
CA LEU A 16 16.74 13.92 44.87
C LEU A 16 16.52 13.00 43.66
N LEU A 17 15.90 13.49 42.59
CA LEU A 17 15.71 12.73 41.33
C LEU A 17 16.77 13.04 40.27
N ARG A 18 17.83 13.79 40.58
CA ARG A 18 18.87 14.21 39.62
C ARG A 18 20.19 13.49 39.72
N SER A 19 20.31 12.39 40.46
CA SER A 19 21.57 11.72 40.65
C SER A 19 21.54 10.21 40.45
N GLN A 20 20.89 9.73 39.40
CA GLN A 20 21.13 8.37 38.88
C GLN A 20 20.98 8.33 37.34
N ILE A 21 21.70 9.21 36.63
CA ILE A 21 22.08 8.93 35.25
C ILE A 21 23.56 8.49 35.32
N THR A 22 23.77 7.28 35.76
CA THR A 22 25.00 6.56 35.49
C THR A 22 24.96 6.18 34.02
N ALA A 23 25.82 6.80 33.23
CA ALA A 23 26.15 6.38 31.88
C ALA A 23 26.65 4.93 31.93
N ASN A 24 25.74 3.97 31.75
CA ASN A 24 26.11 2.63 31.33
C ASN A 24 26.44 2.70 29.84
N GLY A 25 27.67 3.02 29.52
CA GLY A 25 28.33 2.76 28.25
C GLY A 25 28.48 1.25 28.07
N GLY A 26 27.37 0.53 28.00
CA GLY A 26 27.38 -0.82 27.51
C GLY A 26 27.45 -0.75 25.98
N GLU A 27 28.60 -1.10 25.41
CA GLU A 27 28.72 -1.51 24.03
C GLU A 27 27.68 -2.64 23.78
N TYR A 28 26.51 -2.27 23.32
CA TYR A 28 25.57 -3.23 22.73
C TYR A 28 26.13 -3.61 21.36
N THR A 29 27.12 -4.48 21.33
CA THR A 29 27.34 -5.40 20.20
C THR A 29 26.26 -6.48 20.23
N ALA A 30 24.99 -6.07 20.25
CA ALA A 30 23.93 -6.96 19.86
C ALA A 30 24.09 -7.12 18.34
N VAL A 31 24.67 -8.24 17.92
CA VAL A 31 24.54 -8.71 16.54
C VAL A 31 23.05 -8.74 16.26
N SER A 32 22.58 -7.71 15.57
CA SER A 32 21.17 -7.63 15.17
C SER A 32 20.87 -8.91 14.40
N PRO A 33 19.82 -9.66 14.77
CA PRO A 33 19.53 -10.92 14.09
C PRO A 33 19.42 -10.67 12.58
N GLN A 34 20.01 -11.56 11.79
CA GLN A 34 19.99 -11.43 10.34
C GLN A 34 18.54 -11.30 9.87
N LEU A 35 18.28 -10.28 9.06
CA LEU A 35 16.93 -9.96 8.58
C LEU A 35 16.54 -10.92 7.45
N SER A 36 15.46 -11.69 7.61
CA SER A 36 14.94 -12.58 6.58
C SER A 36 13.79 -11.94 5.79
N LEU A 37 13.70 -12.24 4.48
CA LEU A 37 12.61 -11.77 3.61
C LEU A 37 11.23 -12.20 4.12
N GLY A 38 11.13 -13.42 4.68
CA GLY A 38 9.87 -13.94 5.24
C GLY A 38 9.42 -13.18 6.49
N GLU A 39 10.34 -12.82 7.37
CA GLU A 39 10.07 -12.03 8.57
C GLU A 39 9.60 -10.61 8.20
N VAL A 40 10.30 -9.95 7.27
CA VAL A 40 9.89 -8.64 6.75
C VAL A 40 8.48 -8.69 6.18
N THR A 41 8.20 -9.67 5.30
CA THR A 41 6.87 -9.82 4.68
C THR A 41 5.77 -10.01 5.72
N ARG A 42 6.01 -10.85 6.74
CA ARG A 42 5.05 -11.08 7.82
C ARG A 42 4.82 -9.84 8.66
N THR A 43 5.90 -9.18 9.11
CA THR A 43 5.82 -7.97 9.95
C THR A 43 5.10 -6.84 9.24
N VAL A 44 5.33 -6.67 7.94
CA VAL A 44 4.67 -5.67 7.12
C VAL A 44 3.17 -5.96 7.00
N LEU A 45 2.77 -7.21 6.74
CA LEU A 45 1.36 -7.60 6.66
C LEU A 45 0.60 -7.37 7.96
N GLU A 46 1.24 -7.60 9.10
CA GLU A 46 0.62 -7.47 10.42
C GLU A 46 0.54 -6.02 10.90
N ASN A 47 1.52 -5.20 10.56
CA ASN A 47 1.70 -3.90 11.22
C ASN A 47 1.48 -2.69 10.32
N ASN A 48 1.54 -2.83 9.00
CA ASN A 48 1.52 -1.68 8.09
C ASN A 48 0.23 -0.86 8.21
N PRO A 49 0.31 0.47 8.43
CA PRO A 49 -0.86 1.32 8.61
C PRO A 49 -1.76 1.41 7.37
N ALA A 50 -1.21 1.35 6.16
CA ALA A 50 -2.00 1.43 4.93
C ALA A 50 -2.91 0.20 4.76
N ILE A 51 -2.44 -0.99 5.18
CA ILE A 51 -3.26 -2.21 5.18
C ILE A 51 -4.38 -2.07 6.21
N LYS A 52 -4.08 -1.62 7.44
CA LYS A 52 -5.07 -1.41 8.50
C LYS A 52 -6.10 -0.35 8.11
N GLU A 53 -5.69 0.71 7.44
CA GLU A 53 -6.60 1.73 6.89
C GLU A 53 -7.57 1.11 5.89
N ALA A 54 -7.08 0.32 4.93
CA ALA A 54 -7.91 -0.36 3.94
C ALA A 54 -8.89 -1.35 4.61
N GLU A 55 -8.43 -2.12 5.60
CA GLU A 55 -9.27 -3.04 6.38
C GLU A 55 -10.40 -2.31 7.13
N ASN A 56 -10.10 -1.16 7.75
CA ASN A 56 -11.12 -0.34 8.42
C ASN A 56 -12.15 0.23 7.43
N ARG A 57 -11.71 0.64 6.24
CA ARG A 57 -12.62 1.06 5.15
C ARG A 57 -13.56 -0.08 4.74
N TRP A 58 -13.03 -1.29 4.62
CA TRP A 58 -13.85 -2.46 4.33
C TRP A 58 -14.86 -2.77 5.45
N GLN A 59 -14.44 -2.72 6.73
CA GLN A 59 -15.36 -2.87 7.86
C GLN A 59 -16.48 -1.82 7.84
N ALA A 60 -16.16 -0.56 7.54
CA ALA A 60 -17.16 0.49 7.36
C ALA A 60 -18.13 0.18 6.22
N ALA A 61 -17.64 -0.32 5.08
CA ALA A 61 -18.47 -0.71 3.94
C ALA A 61 -19.41 -1.88 4.28
N GLN A 62 -18.98 -2.83 5.10
CA GLN A 62 -19.85 -3.90 5.59
C GLN A 62 -21.05 -3.36 6.43
N GLN A 63 -20.84 -2.32 7.24
CA GLN A 63 -21.93 -1.71 7.99
C GLN A 63 -22.92 -0.97 7.07
N ARG A 64 -22.47 -0.41 5.95
CA ARG A 64 -23.36 0.20 4.96
C ARG A 64 -24.36 -0.80 4.36
N ILE A 65 -24.01 -2.09 4.25
CA ILE A 65 -24.94 -3.12 3.80
C ILE A 65 -26.17 -3.21 4.72
N ARG A 66 -25.93 -3.20 6.05
CA ARG A 66 -27.01 -3.23 7.05
C ARG A 66 -27.88 -1.97 6.97
N GLN A 67 -27.23 -0.78 6.85
CA GLN A 67 -27.96 0.48 6.68
C GLN A 67 -28.81 0.51 5.42
N ALA A 68 -28.25 0.03 4.27
CA ALA A 68 -28.98 0.02 3.00
C ALA A 68 -30.15 -0.98 2.98
N ASN A 69 -30.06 -2.07 3.75
CA ASN A 69 -31.12 -3.05 3.89
C ASN A 69 -32.23 -2.63 4.89
N ALA A 70 -31.90 -1.71 5.79
CA ALA A 70 -32.87 -1.26 6.80
C ALA A 70 -34.09 -0.61 6.15
N TRP A 71 -35.20 -0.63 6.90
CA TRP A 71 -36.35 0.21 6.58
C TRP A 71 -36.00 1.66 6.89
N ASP A 72 -36.64 2.57 6.18
CA ASP A 72 -36.55 3.99 6.52
C ASP A 72 -37.16 4.23 7.91
N ASP A 73 -36.60 5.15 8.69
CA ASP A 73 -37.03 5.41 10.06
C ASP A 73 -38.47 5.93 10.10
N PRO A 74 -39.26 5.58 11.17
CA PRO A 74 -40.57 6.15 11.36
C PRO A 74 -40.46 7.68 11.52
N ARG A 75 -41.31 8.37 10.80
CA ARG A 75 -41.39 9.83 10.84
C ARG A 75 -42.46 10.23 11.83
N VAL A 76 -42.07 10.98 12.87
CA VAL A 76 -42.99 11.56 13.83
C VAL A 76 -43.21 13.03 13.52
N VAL A 77 -44.46 13.45 13.37
CA VAL A 77 -44.84 14.84 13.08
C VAL A 77 -45.74 15.31 14.20
N GLY A 78 -45.31 16.36 14.88
CA GLY A 78 -46.12 17.08 15.89
C GLY A 78 -46.48 18.46 15.36
N GLU A 79 -47.75 18.79 15.33
CA GLU A 79 -48.25 20.09 14.94
C GLU A 79 -49.11 20.68 16.05
N SER A 80 -48.88 21.97 16.32
CA SER A 80 -49.75 22.74 17.23
C SER A 80 -50.13 24.01 16.53
N ARG A 81 -51.43 24.27 16.45
CA ARG A 81 -51.93 25.49 15.82
C ARG A 81 -51.78 26.66 16.77
N VAL A 82 -50.94 27.63 16.44
CA VAL A 82 -50.61 28.76 17.29
C VAL A 82 -51.66 29.87 17.21
N ARG A 83 -52.47 29.95 16.12
CA ARG A 83 -53.48 30.96 15.92
C ARG A 83 -54.60 30.50 15.00
N ARG A 84 -55.86 30.73 15.38
CA ARG A 84 -57.03 30.65 14.48
C ARG A 84 -57.48 32.06 14.16
N TYR A 85 -57.90 32.29 12.92
CA TYR A 85 -58.53 33.54 12.46
C TYR A 85 -60.07 33.39 12.45
N VAL A 86 -60.63 32.88 13.57
CA VAL A 86 -62.08 32.76 13.83
C VAL A 86 -62.35 33.26 15.23
N ASP A 87 -63.56 33.79 15.45
CA ASP A 87 -64.02 34.32 16.73
C ASP A 87 -64.20 33.18 17.76
N VAL A 88 -63.10 32.67 18.29
CA VAL A 88 -63.08 31.68 19.39
C VAL A 88 -62.26 32.29 20.52
N PRO A 89 -62.73 32.24 21.77
CA PRO A 89 -61.99 32.78 22.92
C PRO A 89 -60.56 32.21 23.03
N PRO A 90 -59.55 33.03 23.37
CA PRO A 90 -58.12 32.61 23.38
C PRO A 90 -57.82 31.43 24.30
N ASN A 91 -58.61 31.17 25.33
CA ASN A 91 -58.46 30.07 26.26
C ASN A 91 -59.02 28.73 25.74
N ALA A 92 -59.58 28.68 24.56
CA ALA A 92 -60.14 27.48 23.91
C ALA A 92 -59.22 26.89 22.83
N PHE A 93 -57.98 27.38 22.66
CA PHE A 93 -57.07 26.85 21.66
C PHE A 93 -56.37 25.56 22.14
N MET A 94 -56.77 24.41 21.63
CA MET A 94 -56.12 23.11 21.87
C MET A 94 -56.05 22.29 20.56
N ASP A 95 -55.61 22.92 19.47
CA ASP A 95 -55.38 22.15 18.23
C ASP A 95 -53.98 21.56 18.27
N GLN A 96 -53.91 20.28 18.55
CA GLN A 96 -52.69 19.49 18.60
C GLN A 96 -52.87 18.28 17.71
N THR A 97 -51.86 18.03 16.90
CA THR A 97 -51.78 16.85 16.04
C THR A 97 -50.48 16.12 16.30
N LEU A 98 -50.53 14.83 16.48
CA LEU A 98 -49.39 13.92 16.51
C LEU A 98 -49.60 12.86 15.45
N ALA A 99 -48.69 12.73 14.52
CA ALA A 99 -48.73 11.70 13.47
C ALA A 99 -47.44 10.87 13.48
N ILE A 100 -47.58 9.58 13.22
CA ILE A 100 -46.47 8.67 12.97
C ILE A 100 -46.68 8.09 11.59
N GLU A 101 -45.65 8.22 10.74
CA GLU A 101 -45.63 7.67 9.38
C GLU A 101 -44.50 6.66 9.24
N GLN A 102 -44.78 5.48 8.66
CA GLN A 102 -43.80 4.46 8.38
C GLN A 102 -43.90 4.01 6.92
N LEU A 103 -42.81 4.21 6.16
CA LEU A 103 -42.70 3.65 4.83
C LEU A 103 -42.47 2.14 4.89
N ILE A 104 -43.28 1.36 4.16
CA ILE A 104 -43.17 -0.09 4.10
C ILE A 104 -42.63 -0.47 2.71
N PRO A 105 -41.36 -0.93 2.61
CA PRO A 105 -40.74 -1.23 1.32
C PRO A 105 -41.19 -2.57 0.75
N ILE A 106 -42.51 -2.70 0.41
CA ILE A 106 -43.11 -3.95 -0.14
C ILE A 106 -42.48 -4.34 -1.46
N THR A 107 -41.92 -3.39 -2.22
CA THR A 107 -41.23 -3.64 -3.47
C THR A 107 -39.84 -4.20 -3.30
N GLY A 108 -39.32 -4.28 -2.07
CA GLY A 108 -37.99 -4.75 -1.74
C GLY A 108 -36.87 -3.86 -2.30
N LYS A 109 -37.11 -2.54 -2.45
CA LYS A 109 -36.07 -1.57 -2.88
C LYS A 109 -34.90 -1.53 -1.90
N ASN A 110 -35.16 -1.65 -0.59
CA ASN A 110 -34.14 -1.76 0.43
C ASN A 110 -33.22 -2.97 0.21
N LEU A 111 -33.78 -4.15 -0.12
CA LEU A 111 -32.98 -5.35 -0.41
C LEU A 111 -32.09 -5.17 -1.64
N VAL A 112 -32.57 -4.43 -2.64
CA VAL A 112 -31.77 -4.13 -3.86
C VAL A 112 -30.70 -3.08 -3.54
N ARG A 113 -31.00 -2.05 -2.72
CA ARG A 113 -29.98 -1.12 -2.18
C ARG A 113 -28.91 -1.88 -1.41
N GLY A 114 -29.30 -2.85 -0.57
CA GLY A 114 -28.38 -3.72 0.15
C GLY A 114 -27.47 -4.55 -0.76
N ARG A 115 -28.00 -5.07 -1.89
CA ARG A 115 -27.17 -5.78 -2.89
C ARG A 115 -26.17 -4.85 -3.57
N ALA A 116 -26.57 -3.62 -3.90
CA ALA A 116 -25.67 -2.62 -4.46
C ALA A 116 -24.55 -2.28 -3.44
N ALA A 117 -24.89 -2.08 -2.17
CA ALA A 117 -23.93 -1.85 -1.10
C ALA A 117 -23.02 -3.07 -0.86
N ALA A 118 -23.52 -4.29 -1.01
CA ALA A 118 -22.73 -5.51 -0.91
C ALA A 118 -21.70 -5.62 -2.05
N ALA A 119 -22.08 -5.26 -3.26
CA ALA A 119 -21.15 -5.19 -4.40
C ALA A 119 -20.08 -4.11 -4.19
N GLU A 120 -20.44 -2.95 -3.63
CA GLU A 120 -19.48 -1.92 -3.24
C GLU A 120 -18.52 -2.42 -2.16
N ALA A 121 -19.02 -3.09 -1.11
CA ALA A 121 -18.19 -3.68 -0.06
C ALA A 121 -17.22 -4.75 -0.60
N LEU A 122 -17.64 -5.52 -1.63
CA LEU A 122 -16.75 -6.47 -2.31
C LEU A 122 -15.65 -5.73 -3.09
N SER A 123 -15.97 -4.62 -3.77
CA SER A 123 -14.95 -3.78 -4.42
C SER A 123 -13.92 -3.27 -3.41
N ILE A 124 -14.37 -2.75 -2.26
CA ILE A 124 -13.48 -2.26 -1.19
C ILE A 124 -12.66 -3.42 -0.57
N PHE A 125 -13.19 -4.63 -0.50
CA PHE A 125 -12.42 -5.81 -0.09
C PHE A 125 -11.25 -6.09 -1.06
N GLU A 126 -11.48 -5.95 -2.36
CA GLU A 126 -10.39 -6.10 -3.34
C GLU A 126 -9.37 -4.95 -3.26
N GLU A 127 -9.77 -3.75 -2.80
CA GLU A 127 -8.83 -2.67 -2.47
C GLU A 127 -7.90 -3.06 -1.30
N VAL A 128 -8.42 -3.78 -0.28
CA VAL A 128 -7.57 -4.33 0.80
C VAL A 128 -6.53 -5.29 0.22
N ARG A 129 -6.96 -6.19 -0.66
CA ARG A 129 -6.03 -7.13 -1.33
C ARG A 129 -4.99 -6.39 -2.17
N ARG A 130 -5.41 -5.33 -2.87
CA ARG A 130 -4.47 -4.48 -3.63
C ARG A 130 -3.45 -3.83 -2.72
N ALA A 131 -3.88 -3.22 -1.61
CA ALA A 131 -3.00 -2.61 -0.63
C ALA A 131 -1.99 -3.62 -0.04
N GLN A 132 -2.43 -4.84 0.27
CA GLN A 132 -1.55 -5.91 0.76
C GLN A 132 -0.48 -6.27 -0.28
N LEU A 133 -0.86 -6.49 -1.54
CA LEU A 133 0.06 -6.84 -2.62
C LEU A 133 1.06 -5.73 -2.90
N ASP A 134 0.63 -4.47 -2.94
CA ASP A 134 1.49 -3.30 -3.18
C ASP A 134 2.52 -3.13 -2.05
N VAL A 135 2.07 -3.25 -0.82
CA VAL A 135 2.94 -3.08 0.35
C VAL A 135 3.95 -4.24 0.44
N ILE A 136 3.54 -5.48 0.13
CA ILE A 136 4.44 -6.64 0.06
C ILE A 136 5.49 -6.44 -1.04
N ALA A 137 5.06 -6.08 -2.24
CA ALA A 137 5.98 -5.88 -3.37
C ALA A 137 7.00 -4.78 -3.05
N LYS A 138 6.54 -3.66 -2.49
CA LYS A 138 7.40 -2.55 -2.06
C LYS A 138 8.37 -2.97 -0.96
N ALA A 139 7.91 -3.74 0.04
CA ALA A 139 8.76 -4.22 1.13
C ALA A 139 9.84 -5.18 0.63
N ARG A 140 9.50 -6.11 -0.27
CA ARG A 140 10.44 -7.03 -0.89
C ARG A 140 11.44 -6.28 -1.79
N ALA A 141 10.97 -5.33 -2.59
CA ALA A 141 11.85 -4.51 -3.41
C ALA A 141 12.85 -3.71 -2.54
N THR A 142 12.37 -3.07 -1.47
CA THR A 142 13.23 -2.34 -0.52
C THR A 142 14.20 -3.28 0.21
N TYR A 143 13.79 -4.52 0.52
CA TYR A 143 14.69 -5.53 1.07
C TYR A 143 15.85 -5.85 0.13
N PHE A 144 15.59 -6.02 -1.17
CA PHE A 144 16.65 -6.27 -2.16
C PHE A 144 17.51 -5.02 -2.43
N GLN A 145 16.94 -3.81 -2.31
CA GLN A 145 17.72 -2.57 -2.32
C GLN A 145 18.67 -2.49 -1.12
N LEU A 146 18.19 -2.87 0.07
CA LEU A 146 18.99 -2.95 1.27
C LEU A 146 20.14 -3.96 1.11
N ALA A 147 19.85 -5.14 0.57
CA ALA A 147 20.87 -6.17 0.30
C ALA A 147 21.92 -5.65 -0.68
N ASN A 148 21.50 -5.02 -1.77
CA ASN A 148 22.41 -4.39 -2.73
C ASN A 148 23.29 -3.29 -2.09
N ALA A 149 22.71 -2.45 -1.21
CA ALA A 149 23.48 -1.40 -0.54
C ALA A 149 24.60 -1.98 0.35
N TYR A 150 24.35 -3.06 1.06
CA TYR A 150 25.39 -3.78 1.81
C TYR A 150 26.47 -4.36 0.90
N GLU A 151 26.08 -5.02 -0.21
CA GLU A 151 27.02 -5.58 -1.17
C GLU A 151 27.86 -4.51 -1.88
N GLN A 152 27.26 -3.38 -2.25
CA GLN A 152 28.00 -2.24 -2.83
C GLN A 152 29.03 -1.64 -1.87
N LEU A 153 28.71 -1.53 -0.58
CA LEU A 153 29.67 -1.10 0.45
C LEU A 153 30.82 -2.10 0.60
N GLU A 154 30.54 -3.40 0.54
CA GLU A 154 31.58 -4.43 0.59
C GLU A 154 32.51 -4.34 -0.63
N ILE A 155 31.95 -4.21 -1.85
CA ILE A 155 32.73 -4.00 -3.09
C ILE A 155 33.58 -2.73 -2.98
N ASN A 156 32.99 -1.63 -2.52
CA ASN A 156 33.74 -0.38 -2.34
C ASN A 156 34.89 -0.54 -1.34
N SER A 157 34.67 -1.24 -0.23
CA SER A 157 35.72 -1.52 0.78
C SER A 157 36.88 -2.35 0.21
N LYS A 158 36.57 -3.40 -0.59
CA LYS A 158 37.58 -4.21 -1.29
C LYS A 158 38.37 -3.36 -2.28
N ASN A 159 37.71 -2.50 -3.04
CA ASN A 159 38.32 -1.62 -4.01
C ASN A 159 39.20 -0.52 -3.35
N LEU A 160 38.78 0.02 -2.20
CA LEU A 160 39.61 0.93 -1.42
C LEU A 160 40.92 0.27 -0.96
N THR A 161 40.84 -0.99 -0.53
CA THR A 161 42.02 -1.76 -0.13
C THR A 161 42.96 -1.98 -1.32
N SER A 162 42.41 -2.39 -2.47
CA SER A 162 43.17 -2.61 -3.71
C SER A 162 43.84 -1.30 -4.20
N LEU A 163 43.08 -0.20 -4.26
CA LEU A 163 43.65 1.10 -4.67
C LEU A 163 44.69 1.66 -3.72
N LYS A 164 44.55 1.42 -2.41
CA LYS A 164 45.60 1.77 -1.46
C LYS A 164 46.88 1.02 -1.78
N GLN A 165 46.82 -0.28 -2.02
CA GLN A 165 47.97 -1.08 -2.41
C GLN A 165 48.62 -0.57 -3.72
N ILE A 166 47.78 -0.24 -4.74
CA ILE A 166 48.25 0.34 -6.00
C ILE A 166 49.01 1.68 -5.74
N ALA A 167 48.45 2.56 -4.90
CA ALA A 167 49.05 3.83 -4.55
C ALA A 167 50.39 3.65 -3.79
N ASP A 168 50.46 2.72 -2.85
CA ASP A 168 51.66 2.40 -2.09
C ASP A 168 52.76 1.83 -3.01
N ILE A 169 52.43 0.93 -3.94
CA ILE A 169 53.37 0.41 -4.92
C ILE A 169 53.89 1.53 -5.83
N SER A 170 53.00 2.36 -6.38
CA SER A 170 53.37 3.49 -7.26
C SER A 170 54.26 4.48 -6.51
N ARG A 171 54.03 4.76 -5.27
CA ARG A 171 54.84 5.65 -4.44
C ARG A 171 56.24 5.06 -4.22
N SER A 172 56.37 3.78 -3.86
CA SER A 172 57.66 3.10 -3.71
C SER A 172 58.46 3.09 -4.99
N ARG A 173 57.81 2.88 -6.16
CA ARG A 173 58.49 2.94 -7.47
C ARG A 173 58.91 4.36 -7.83
N TYR A 174 58.12 5.36 -7.44
CA TYR A 174 58.52 6.79 -7.60
C TYR A 174 59.75 7.13 -6.80
N GLU A 175 59.84 6.72 -5.53
CA GLU A 175 60.98 6.92 -4.67
C GLU A 175 62.28 6.29 -5.22
N THR A 176 62.15 5.20 -5.98
CA THR A 176 63.26 4.54 -6.64
C THR A 176 63.50 5.05 -8.06
N GLY A 177 62.79 6.08 -8.52
CA GLY A 177 62.92 6.69 -9.85
C GLY A 177 62.35 5.85 -11.00
N LEU A 178 61.58 4.79 -10.70
CA LEU A 178 61.00 3.89 -11.68
C LEU A 178 59.58 4.30 -12.12
N GLU A 179 58.97 5.31 -11.47
CA GLU A 179 57.61 5.77 -11.73
C GLU A 179 57.56 7.30 -11.71
N SER A 180 56.53 7.89 -12.37
CA SER A 180 56.29 9.32 -12.37
C SER A 180 55.43 9.77 -11.15
N ALA A 181 55.64 10.99 -10.68
CA ALA A 181 54.78 11.59 -9.63
C ALA A 181 53.33 11.69 -10.09
N ALA A 182 53.10 11.85 -11.41
CA ALA A 182 51.72 11.90 -11.97
C ALA A 182 50.95 10.61 -11.70
N ASN A 183 51.58 9.44 -11.79
CA ASN A 183 50.95 8.15 -11.59
C ASN A 183 50.56 7.94 -10.11
N VAL A 184 51.40 8.37 -9.21
CA VAL A 184 51.06 8.38 -7.75
C VAL A 184 49.83 9.25 -7.47
N LEU A 185 49.79 10.46 -8.03
CA LEU A 185 48.67 11.39 -7.87
C LEU A 185 47.38 10.86 -8.47
N VAL A 186 47.45 10.11 -9.61
CA VAL A 186 46.29 9.44 -10.20
C VAL A 186 45.71 8.38 -9.26
N ALA A 187 46.55 7.52 -8.67
CA ALA A 187 46.12 6.51 -7.71
C ALA A 187 45.48 7.13 -6.45
N GLU A 188 46.09 8.17 -5.91
CA GLU A 188 45.60 8.89 -4.72
C GLU A 188 44.28 9.61 -5.01
N THR A 189 44.12 10.16 -6.22
CA THR A 189 42.87 10.79 -6.65
C THR A 189 41.73 9.76 -6.78
N ASP A 190 42.00 8.59 -7.35
CA ASP A 190 41.00 7.53 -7.45
C ASP A 190 40.64 6.95 -6.08
N TYR A 191 41.58 6.81 -5.18
CA TYR A 191 41.31 6.43 -3.80
C TYR A 191 40.38 7.45 -3.10
N SER A 192 40.65 8.74 -3.28
CA SER A 192 39.82 9.82 -2.71
C SER A 192 38.40 9.82 -3.29
N LYS A 193 38.25 9.56 -4.60
CA LYS A 193 36.92 9.39 -5.23
C LYS A 193 36.13 8.21 -4.66
N LEU A 194 36.80 7.10 -4.33
CA LEU A 194 36.11 5.96 -3.70
C LEU A 194 35.72 6.24 -2.25
N LEU A 195 36.49 7.06 -1.52
CA LEU A 195 36.10 7.53 -0.19
C LEU A 195 34.87 8.43 -0.24
N GLU A 196 34.74 9.28 -1.27
CA GLU A 196 33.54 10.08 -1.52
C GLU A 196 32.35 9.17 -1.86
N ALA A 197 32.52 8.27 -2.84
CA ALA A 197 31.48 7.31 -3.25
C ALA A 197 30.98 6.46 -2.08
N ARG A 198 31.85 6.13 -1.12
CA ARG A 198 31.45 5.42 0.12
C ARG A 198 30.39 6.17 0.90
N ARG A 199 30.47 7.49 0.99
CA ARG A 199 29.48 8.32 1.70
C ARG A 199 28.11 8.25 1.05
N ASP A 200 28.07 8.24 -0.29
CA ASP A 200 26.81 8.05 -1.02
C ASP A 200 26.23 6.66 -0.80
N LEU A 201 27.06 5.62 -0.76
CA LEU A 201 26.64 4.25 -0.46
C LEU A 201 26.11 4.11 0.99
N GLU A 202 26.77 4.74 1.98
CA GLU A 202 26.31 4.79 3.36
C GLU A 202 24.95 5.50 3.47
N ARG A 203 24.74 6.59 2.73
CA ARG A 203 23.45 7.26 2.63
C ARG A 203 22.38 6.35 2.01
N ASN A 204 22.67 5.69 0.88
CA ASN A 204 21.75 4.77 0.25
C ASN A 204 21.34 3.60 1.16
N LEU A 205 22.30 3.09 1.97
CA LEU A 205 22.04 2.09 2.99
C LEU A 205 21.06 2.63 4.06
N SER A 206 21.32 3.82 4.58
CA SER A 206 20.46 4.47 5.58
C SER A 206 19.05 4.72 5.02
N ASP A 207 18.93 5.17 3.77
CA ASP A 207 17.66 5.40 3.11
C ASP A 207 16.86 4.10 2.96
N ALA A 208 17.50 3.01 2.53
CA ALA A 208 16.85 1.70 2.41
C ALA A 208 16.40 1.15 3.78
N GLN A 209 17.21 1.31 4.83
CA GLN A 209 16.84 0.94 6.21
C GLN A 209 15.64 1.73 6.72
N SER A 210 15.64 3.05 6.52
CA SER A 210 14.55 3.93 6.93
C SER A 210 13.24 3.59 6.21
N GLN A 211 13.30 3.35 4.89
CA GLN A 211 12.13 2.94 4.12
C GLN A 211 11.57 1.60 4.60
N LEU A 212 12.44 0.61 4.84
CA LEU A 212 11.99 -0.71 5.30
C LEU A 212 11.40 -0.64 6.71
N ASN A 213 12.01 0.11 7.63
CA ASN A 213 11.45 0.38 8.96
C ASN A 213 10.05 1.00 8.88
N THR A 214 9.90 2.02 8.02
CA THR A 214 8.59 2.69 7.81
C THR A 214 7.54 1.70 7.30
N LEU A 215 7.88 0.83 6.34
CA LEU A 215 6.97 -0.20 5.84
C LEU A 215 6.57 -1.21 6.91
N MET A 216 7.49 -1.55 7.82
CA MET A 216 7.24 -2.42 8.98
C MET A 216 6.53 -1.72 10.14
N ASN A 217 6.20 -0.42 10.00
CA ASN A 217 5.66 0.42 11.09
C ASN A 217 6.58 0.48 12.32
N ARG A 218 7.88 0.61 12.10
CA ARG A 218 8.90 0.81 13.12
C ARG A 218 9.43 2.24 13.05
N ASP A 219 10.14 2.66 14.09
CA ASP A 219 10.88 3.92 14.05
C ASP A 219 11.87 3.94 12.88
N ALA A 220 11.87 5.01 12.07
CA ALA A 220 12.72 5.14 10.89
C ALA A 220 14.21 5.03 11.20
N PHE A 221 14.64 5.39 12.42
CA PHE A 221 16.01 5.34 12.89
C PHE A 221 16.36 4.02 13.62
N ALA A 222 15.41 3.11 13.76
CA ALA A 222 15.66 1.82 14.42
C ALA A 222 16.72 1.02 13.65
N PRO A 223 17.70 0.40 14.34
CA PRO A 223 18.69 -0.42 13.68
C PRO A 223 18.04 -1.65 13.03
N LEU A 224 18.51 -1.99 11.82
CA LEU A 224 18.15 -3.21 11.10
C LEU A 224 19.40 -4.07 10.92
N GLY A 225 19.24 -5.38 11.09
CA GLY A 225 20.28 -6.35 10.77
C GLY A 225 20.54 -6.43 9.27
N ALA A 226 21.71 -6.94 8.89
CA ALA A 226 22.02 -7.21 7.50
C ALA A 226 21.05 -8.25 6.93
N PRO A 227 20.54 -8.05 5.70
CA PRO A 227 19.64 -9.00 5.07
C PRO A 227 20.35 -10.32 4.74
N VAL A 228 19.63 -11.43 4.92
CA VAL A 228 20.10 -12.72 4.46
C VAL A 228 20.02 -12.74 2.93
N THR A 229 21.10 -13.19 2.26
CA THR A 229 21.08 -13.36 0.81
C THR A 229 19.97 -14.31 0.41
N ALA A 230 18.90 -13.79 -0.17
CA ALA A 230 17.79 -14.59 -0.66
C ALA A 230 18.06 -14.99 -2.12
N THR A 231 18.18 -16.30 -2.37
CA THR A 231 18.21 -16.81 -3.74
C THR A 231 16.79 -16.89 -4.27
N VAL A 232 16.46 -16.09 -5.28
CA VAL A 232 15.18 -16.20 -5.97
C VAL A 232 15.31 -17.30 -7.03
N ASN A 233 14.71 -18.45 -6.77
CA ASN A 233 14.65 -19.53 -7.74
C ASN A 233 13.58 -19.23 -8.80
N HIS A 234 13.97 -19.29 -10.06
CA HIS A 234 13.04 -19.24 -11.18
C HIS A 234 12.15 -20.49 -11.20
N ALA A 235 10.89 -20.34 -10.86
CA ALA A 235 9.91 -21.27 -11.36
C ALA A 235 9.64 -20.92 -12.82
N HIS A 236 9.85 -21.85 -13.75
CA HIS A 236 9.40 -21.71 -15.14
C HIS A 236 7.86 -21.66 -15.17
N LEU A 237 7.30 -20.49 -14.90
CA LEU A 237 5.86 -20.29 -14.96
C LEU A 237 5.46 -20.15 -16.43
N SER A 238 4.57 -21.01 -16.91
CA SER A 238 4.07 -20.87 -18.27
C SER A 238 3.31 -19.54 -18.41
N VAL A 239 3.59 -18.76 -19.44
CA VAL A 239 2.94 -17.47 -19.72
C VAL A 239 1.42 -17.61 -19.78
N SER A 240 0.90 -18.71 -20.34
CA SER A 240 -0.52 -19.01 -20.39
C SER A 240 -1.15 -19.16 -19.00
N ARG A 241 -0.45 -19.76 -18.03
CA ARG A 241 -0.92 -19.87 -16.66
C ARG A 241 -0.91 -18.51 -15.95
N LEU A 242 0.13 -17.72 -16.14
CA LEU A 242 0.21 -16.37 -15.58
C LEU A 242 -0.91 -15.48 -16.12
N HIS A 243 -1.16 -15.51 -17.43
CA HIS A 243 -2.26 -14.80 -18.08
C HIS A 243 -3.62 -15.16 -17.47
N ALA A 244 -3.93 -16.47 -17.35
CA ALA A 244 -5.18 -16.91 -16.75
C ALA A 244 -5.32 -16.49 -15.29
N THR A 245 -4.22 -16.60 -14.50
CA THR A 245 -4.20 -16.22 -13.09
C THR A 245 -4.42 -14.71 -12.92
N THR A 246 -3.76 -13.88 -13.74
CA THR A 246 -3.91 -12.42 -13.71
C THR A 246 -5.35 -12.02 -13.93
N LEU A 247 -6.02 -12.54 -14.97
CA LEU A 247 -7.41 -12.23 -15.24
C LEU A 247 -8.38 -12.77 -14.17
N ALA A 248 -8.00 -13.86 -13.47
CA ALA A 248 -8.83 -14.47 -12.44
C ALA A 248 -8.63 -13.87 -11.05
N GLN A 249 -7.43 -13.36 -10.72
CA GLN A 249 -7.11 -13.02 -9.33
C GLN A 249 -6.72 -11.58 -9.10
N ARG A 250 -6.38 -10.82 -10.15
CA ARG A 250 -5.96 -9.43 -10.00
C ARG A 250 -7.08 -8.58 -9.37
N PRO A 251 -6.78 -7.85 -8.27
CA PRO A 251 -7.79 -7.10 -7.53
C PRO A 251 -8.56 -6.09 -8.39
N GLU A 252 -7.90 -5.36 -9.30
CA GLU A 252 -8.54 -4.36 -10.16
C GLU A 252 -9.58 -4.98 -11.10
N VAL A 253 -9.30 -6.20 -11.61
CA VAL A 253 -10.27 -6.94 -12.42
C VAL A 253 -11.46 -7.40 -11.58
N GLN A 254 -11.21 -7.82 -10.31
CA GLN A 254 -12.29 -8.19 -9.40
C GLN A 254 -13.13 -6.98 -8.96
N MET A 255 -12.49 -5.83 -8.70
CA MET A 255 -13.19 -4.56 -8.44
C MET A 255 -14.11 -4.17 -9.60
N ALA A 256 -13.63 -4.28 -10.84
CA ALA A 256 -14.43 -3.99 -12.03
C ALA A 256 -15.63 -4.95 -12.17
N ARG A 257 -15.46 -6.25 -11.82
CA ARG A 257 -16.57 -7.22 -11.77
C ARG A 257 -17.59 -6.87 -10.70
N ALA A 258 -17.14 -6.57 -9.49
CA ALA A 258 -18.01 -6.14 -8.39
C ALA A 258 -18.79 -4.88 -8.76
N LYS A 259 -18.16 -3.93 -9.47
CA LYS A 259 -18.81 -2.72 -9.96
C LYS A 259 -19.96 -3.04 -10.93
N ILE A 260 -19.78 -4.00 -11.84
CA ILE A 260 -20.86 -4.46 -12.75
C ILE A 260 -22.04 -5.01 -11.93
N ASP A 261 -21.79 -5.79 -10.88
CA ASP A 261 -22.87 -6.35 -10.06
C ASP A 261 -23.58 -5.25 -9.25
N GLY A 262 -22.86 -4.22 -8.83
CA GLY A 262 -23.41 -3.00 -8.25
C GLY A 262 -24.33 -2.26 -9.23
N GLU A 263 -23.86 -2.02 -10.47
CA GLU A 263 -24.65 -1.32 -11.50
C GLU A 263 -25.88 -2.15 -11.95
N LYS A 264 -25.80 -3.49 -12.02
CA LYS A 264 -26.96 -4.35 -12.23
C LYS A 264 -28.01 -4.18 -11.13
N SER A 265 -27.56 -4.06 -9.86
CA SER A 265 -28.46 -3.82 -8.74
C SER A 265 -29.10 -2.44 -8.82
N LYS A 266 -28.35 -1.39 -9.20
CA LYS A 266 -28.89 -0.05 -9.44
C LYS A 266 -29.89 0.00 -10.57
N LEU A 267 -29.66 -0.74 -11.66
CA LEU A 267 -30.62 -0.89 -12.75
C LEU A 267 -31.91 -1.55 -12.26
N GLN A 268 -31.80 -2.61 -11.45
CA GLN A 268 -32.99 -3.23 -10.84
C GLN A 268 -33.74 -2.23 -9.92
N LEU A 269 -33.02 -1.40 -9.18
CA LEU A 269 -33.60 -0.35 -8.33
C LEU A 269 -34.34 0.69 -9.18
N ALA A 270 -33.76 1.14 -10.31
CA ALA A 270 -34.39 2.05 -11.23
C ALA A 270 -35.69 1.49 -11.83
N HIS A 271 -35.72 0.19 -12.17
CA HIS A 271 -36.95 -0.47 -12.59
C HIS A 271 -38.00 -0.55 -11.46
N ARG A 272 -37.60 -0.84 -10.24
CA ARG A 272 -38.53 -0.89 -9.08
C ARG A 272 -38.99 0.51 -8.65
N ALA A 273 -38.35 1.58 -9.07
CA ALA A 273 -38.79 2.94 -8.79
C ALA A 273 -40.17 3.27 -9.42
N TRP A 274 -40.58 2.54 -10.45
CA TRP A 274 -41.92 2.63 -11.05
C TRP A 274 -43.06 2.12 -10.13
N ILE A 275 -42.74 1.31 -9.12
CA ILE A 275 -43.72 0.72 -8.23
C ILE A 275 -43.68 1.51 -6.91
N PRO A 276 -44.78 2.12 -6.47
CA PRO A 276 -44.82 2.84 -5.21
C PRO A 276 -44.73 1.91 -4.01
N ASP A 277 -44.01 2.33 -2.98
CA ASP A 277 -44.10 1.72 -1.65
C ASP A 277 -45.16 2.48 -0.82
N PRO A 278 -46.06 1.79 -0.11
CA PRO A 278 -47.02 2.42 0.77
C PRO A 278 -46.33 2.96 2.02
N ALA A 279 -46.81 4.11 2.50
CA ALA A 279 -46.56 4.55 3.86
C ALA A 279 -47.82 4.41 4.70
N ILE A 280 -47.73 3.78 5.86
CA ILE A 280 -48.80 3.73 6.84
C ILE A 280 -48.65 4.97 7.74
N SER A 281 -49.75 5.69 7.93
CA SER A 281 -49.86 6.86 8.80
C SER A 281 -50.92 6.63 9.86
N ILE A 282 -50.54 6.90 11.12
CA ILE A 282 -51.47 6.97 12.25
C ILE A 282 -51.37 8.38 12.79
N LYS A 283 -52.52 9.09 12.82
CA LYS A 283 -52.61 10.49 13.24
C LYS A 283 -53.63 10.63 14.34
N GLY A 284 -53.19 11.09 15.49
CA GLY A 284 -54.07 11.53 16.58
C GLY A 284 -54.18 13.04 16.51
N GLN A 285 -55.40 13.56 16.55
CA GLN A 285 -55.65 15.01 16.65
C GLN A 285 -56.64 15.35 17.73
N ARG A 286 -56.39 16.47 18.37
CA ARG A 286 -57.29 17.04 19.38
C ARG A 286 -57.51 18.49 19.03
N TYR A 287 -58.78 18.88 18.87
CA TYR A 287 -59.16 20.24 18.51
C TYR A 287 -60.45 20.63 19.23
N ASN A 288 -60.66 21.94 19.37
CA ASN A 288 -61.92 22.48 19.90
C ASN A 288 -62.86 22.80 18.71
N ASP A 289 -64.04 22.20 18.72
CA ASP A 289 -65.19 22.59 17.93
C ASP A 289 -66.00 23.62 18.68
N ALA A 290 -67.07 24.16 18.06
CA ALA A 290 -67.92 25.23 18.60
C ALA A 290 -68.58 24.86 19.96
N ALA A 291 -68.80 23.57 20.25
CA ALA A 291 -69.48 23.10 21.44
C ALA A 291 -68.61 22.26 22.38
N GLU A 292 -67.58 21.54 21.88
CA GLU A 292 -66.80 20.58 22.67
C GLU A 292 -65.39 20.37 22.16
N THR A 293 -64.54 19.74 23.01
CA THR A 293 -63.20 19.27 22.58
C THR A 293 -63.34 17.90 21.94
N VAL A 294 -62.96 17.79 20.68
CA VAL A 294 -62.99 16.58 19.91
C VAL A 294 -61.59 15.91 19.90
N SER A 295 -61.55 14.60 20.09
CA SER A 295 -60.34 13.79 19.94
C SER A 295 -60.59 12.72 18.87
N GLU A 296 -59.72 12.70 17.85
CA GLU A 296 -59.83 11.80 16.69
C GLU A 296 -58.55 10.99 16.52
N LEU A 297 -58.71 9.76 16.03
CA LEU A 297 -57.62 8.89 15.63
C LEU A 297 -57.84 8.44 14.19
N ASP A 298 -57.00 8.89 13.28
CA ASP A 298 -57.05 8.55 11.87
C ASP A 298 -55.98 7.52 11.55
N ALA A 299 -56.32 6.54 10.76
CA ALA A 299 -55.37 5.64 10.11
C ALA A 299 -55.46 5.81 8.59
N GLY A 300 -54.30 6.03 7.97
CA GLY A 300 -54.19 6.31 6.55
C GLY A 300 -53.11 5.51 5.84
N VAL A 301 -53.25 5.36 4.55
CA VAL A 301 -52.19 4.81 3.69
C VAL A 301 -51.89 5.85 2.61
N LEU A 302 -50.60 6.16 2.47
CA LEU A 302 -50.13 7.12 1.48
C LEU A 302 -49.32 6.39 0.41
N PHE A 303 -49.49 6.84 -0.84
CA PHE A 303 -48.75 6.33 -2.01
C PHE A 303 -48.14 7.47 -2.77
N THR A 304 -46.90 7.33 -3.20
CA THR A 304 -46.29 8.18 -4.20
C THR A 304 -46.63 7.63 -5.59
N ILE A 305 -47.19 8.43 -6.48
CA ILE A 305 -47.63 8.00 -7.81
C ILE A 305 -46.57 8.31 -8.89
N PRO A 306 -45.69 7.35 -9.24
CA PRO A 306 -44.56 7.60 -10.13
C PRO A 306 -44.96 7.82 -11.59
N TRP A 307 -46.11 7.23 -12.06
CA TRP A 307 -46.55 7.34 -13.44
C TRP A 307 -47.13 8.69 -13.83
N VAL A 308 -47.30 9.63 -12.90
CA VAL A 308 -47.63 11.02 -13.21
C VAL A 308 -46.46 11.72 -13.92
N ASN A 309 -45.23 11.28 -13.67
CA ASN A 309 -44.04 11.84 -14.31
C ASN A 309 -43.18 10.75 -14.98
N PRO A 310 -43.69 10.14 -16.08
CA PRO A 310 -43.04 8.98 -16.70
C PRO A 310 -41.69 9.28 -17.30
N SER A 311 -41.43 10.52 -17.72
CA SER A 311 -40.15 10.94 -18.29
C SER A 311 -39.01 10.83 -17.28
N LYS A 312 -39.24 11.20 -16.01
CA LYS A 312 -38.28 11.09 -14.91
C LYS A 312 -37.83 9.63 -14.72
N TYR A 313 -38.77 8.72 -14.57
CA TYR A 313 -38.46 7.33 -14.28
C TYR A 313 -37.85 6.58 -15.47
N SER A 314 -38.32 6.87 -16.68
CA SER A 314 -37.73 6.31 -17.91
C SER A 314 -36.31 6.82 -18.14
N ALA A 315 -36.02 8.10 -17.81
CA ALA A 315 -34.68 8.65 -17.84
C ALA A 315 -33.75 7.96 -16.81
N GLY A 316 -34.24 7.70 -15.57
CA GLY A 316 -33.47 6.97 -14.56
C GLY A 316 -33.12 5.53 -14.97
N VAL A 317 -34.04 4.83 -15.67
CA VAL A 317 -33.71 3.50 -16.22
C VAL A 317 -32.67 3.60 -17.35
N ARG A 318 -32.77 4.61 -18.23
CA ARG A 318 -31.77 4.80 -19.30
C ARG A 318 -30.40 5.15 -18.73
N GLU A 319 -30.35 6.01 -17.74
CA GLU A 319 -29.14 6.34 -17.00
C GLU A 319 -28.48 5.10 -16.39
N ALA A 320 -29.23 4.31 -15.61
CA ALA A 320 -28.72 3.11 -14.98
C ALA A 320 -28.24 2.06 -16.01
N ARG A 321 -28.90 1.98 -17.17
CA ARG A 321 -28.47 1.10 -18.27
C ARG A 321 -27.15 1.59 -18.90
N ALA A 322 -27.01 2.90 -19.09
CA ALA A 322 -25.78 3.49 -19.61
C ALA A 322 -24.60 3.30 -18.64
N ASN A 323 -24.85 3.44 -17.33
CA ASN A 323 -23.85 3.20 -16.29
C ASN A 323 -23.41 1.72 -16.26
N LEU A 324 -24.33 0.77 -16.43
CA LEU A 324 -24.00 -0.64 -16.55
C LEU A 324 -23.11 -0.91 -17.78
N ALA A 325 -23.50 -0.39 -18.96
CA ALA A 325 -22.68 -0.52 -20.16
C ALA A 325 -21.28 0.10 -19.99
N ALA A 326 -21.19 1.24 -19.34
CA ALA A 326 -19.90 1.86 -19.02
C ALA A 326 -19.05 1.00 -18.07
N ALA A 327 -19.66 0.33 -17.08
CA ALA A 327 -18.96 -0.59 -16.19
C ALA A 327 -18.46 -1.85 -16.92
N GLU A 328 -19.21 -2.37 -17.88
CA GLU A 328 -18.79 -3.51 -18.73
C GLU A 328 -17.58 -3.14 -19.61
N GLN A 329 -17.58 -1.95 -20.23
CA GLN A 329 -16.42 -1.44 -20.94
C GLN A 329 -15.22 -1.18 -20.00
N GLY A 330 -15.51 -0.76 -18.77
CA GLY A 330 -14.50 -0.61 -17.71
C GLY A 330 -13.80 -1.93 -17.39
N LEU A 331 -14.53 -3.04 -17.29
CA LEU A 331 -13.94 -4.37 -17.07
C LEU A 331 -13.01 -4.77 -18.24
N GLU A 332 -13.46 -4.56 -19.47
CA GLU A 332 -12.63 -4.88 -20.65
C GLU A 332 -11.33 -4.08 -20.65
N ARG A 333 -11.41 -2.78 -20.32
CA ARG A 333 -10.23 -1.93 -20.17
C ARG A 333 -9.26 -2.45 -19.10
N GLU A 334 -9.77 -2.79 -17.90
CA GLU A 334 -8.94 -3.32 -16.81
C GLU A 334 -8.29 -4.66 -17.16
N GLN A 335 -8.99 -5.53 -17.88
CA GLN A 335 -8.43 -6.80 -18.38
C GLN A 335 -7.27 -6.56 -19.36
N LYS A 336 -7.43 -5.65 -20.31
CA LYS A 336 -6.37 -5.31 -21.28
C LYS A 336 -5.17 -4.68 -20.59
N GLU A 337 -5.40 -3.76 -19.64
CA GLU A 337 -4.35 -3.13 -18.87
C GLU A 337 -3.59 -4.14 -17.98
N ALA A 338 -4.31 -5.06 -17.33
CA ALA A 338 -3.70 -6.13 -16.54
C ALA A 338 -2.74 -6.99 -17.37
N LEU A 339 -3.13 -7.33 -18.60
CA LEU A 339 -2.29 -8.12 -19.51
C LEU A 339 -1.11 -7.32 -20.07
N ARG A 340 -1.30 -6.02 -20.33
CA ARG A 340 -0.21 -5.13 -20.72
C ARG A 340 0.86 -5.06 -19.63
N LEU A 341 0.45 -4.82 -18.37
CA LEU A 341 1.36 -4.77 -17.22
C LEU A 341 2.06 -6.11 -16.98
N LEU A 342 1.36 -7.24 -17.16
CA LEU A 342 1.97 -8.56 -17.09
C LEU A 342 3.07 -8.73 -18.14
N ARG A 343 2.79 -8.34 -19.39
CA ARG A 343 3.77 -8.42 -20.48
C ARG A 343 5.00 -7.55 -20.19
N ASP A 344 4.78 -6.31 -19.78
CA ASP A 344 5.86 -5.38 -19.45
C ASP A 344 6.75 -5.93 -18.32
N GLN A 345 6.13 -6.50 -17.29
CA GLN A 345 6.85 -7.08 -16.15
C GLN A 345 7.64 -8.33 -16.54
N LEU A 346 7.08 -9.20 -17.40
CA LEU A 346 7.79 -10.38 -17.89
C LEU A 346 8.99 -9.98 -18.76
N ALA A 347 8.84 -8.99 -19.66
CA ALA A 347 9.94 -8.48 -20.47
C ALA A 347 11.06 -7.86 -19.60
N LYS A 348 10.68 -7.12 -18.55
CA LYS A 348 11.61 -6.56 -17.55
C LYS A 348 12.41 -7.66 -16.85
N ILE A 349 11.74 -8.72 -16.41
CA ILE A 349 12.37 -9.88 -15.76
C ILE A 349 13.32 -10.59 -16.72
N GLU A 350 12.91 -10.85 -17.94
CA GLU A 350 13.73 -11.52 -18.97
C GLU A 350 14.99 -10.70 -19.27
N THR A 351 14.86 -9.38 -19.42
CA THR A 351 16.00 -8.48 -19.66
C THR A 351 16.98 -8.50 -18.49
N PHE A 352 16.52 -8.35 -17.25
CA PHE A 352 17.42 -8.37 -16.10
C PHE A 352 18.03 -9.77 -15.86
N HIS A 353 17.28 -10.81 -16.13
CA HIS A 353 17.82 -12.16 -16.06
C HIS A 353 18.99 -12.36 -17.04
N HIS A 354 18.81 -11.95 -18.29
CA HIS A 354 19.88 -11.98 -19.28
C HIS A 354 21.12 -11.18 -18.83
N HIS A 355 20.90 -9.97 -18.25
CA HIS A 355 22.02 -9.19 -17.70
C HIS A 355 22.73 -9.94 -16.57
N VAL A 356 21.99 -10.52 -15.62
CA VAL A 356 22.59 -11.29 -14.51
C VAL A 356 23.45 -12.45 -15.03
N GLU A 357 22.96 -13.20 -16.02
CA GLU A 357 23.73 -14.29 -16.63
C GLU A 357 24.98 -13.77 -17.35
N LEU A 358 24.84 -12.70 -18.15
CA LEU A 358 25.95 -12.10 -18.89
C LEU A 358 27.05 -11.58 -17.96
N PHE A 359 26.68 -10.88 -16.88
CA PHE A 359 27.64 -10.36 -15.92
C PHE A 359 28.32 -11.48 -15.13
N ARG A 360 27.53 -12.42 -14.60
CA ARG A 360 28.05 -13.55 -13.80
C ARG A 360 28.97 -14.48 -14.59
N ASP A 361 28.56 -14.84 -15.79
CA ASP A 361 29.20 -15.95 -16.53
C ASP A 361 30.29 -15.46 -17.50
N LYS A 362 30.29 -14.15 -17.86
CA LYS A 362 31.24 -13.62 -18.83
C LYS A 362 31.95 -12.36 -18.37
N LEU A 363 31.23 -11.26 -18.08
CA LEU A 363 31.86 -9.95 -17.90
C LEU A 363 32.72 -9.87 -16.65
N VAL A 364 32.23 -10.34 -15.50
CA VAL A 364 33.00 -10.31 -14.24
C VAL A 364 34.24 -11.22 -14.33
N PRO A 365 34.16 -12.49 -14.77
CA PRO A 365 35.36 -13.32 -14.96
C PRO A 365 36.36 -12.74 -15.95
N GLN A 366 35.92 -12.17 -17.08
CA GLN A 366 36.80 -11.56 -18.08
C GLN A 366 37.50 -10.30 -17.54
N ALA A 367 36.77 -9.44 -16.84
CA ALA A 367 37.34 -8.25 -16.21
C ALA A 367 38.37 -8.60 -15.14
N GLN A 368 38.09 -9.64 -14.33
CA GLN A 368 39.02 -10.15 -13.31
C GLN A 368 40.30 -10.67 -13.97
N GLN A 369 40.21 -11.51 -15.01
CA GLN A 369 41.35 -12.02 -15.74
C GLN A 369 42.15 -10.91 -16.39
N ALA A 370 41.49 -9.90 -17.00
CA ALA A 370 42.13 -8.75 -17.58
C ALA A 370 42.91 -7.94 -16.53
N PHE A 371 42.34 -7.72 -15.39
CA PHE A 371 43.01 -7.03 -14.26
C PHE A 371 44.25 -7.80 -13.82
N GLU A 372 44.14 -9.09 -13.54
CA GLU A 372 45.26 -9.93 -13.07
C GLU A 372 46.39 -10.01 -14.15
N ALA A 373 46.04 -10.17 -15.43
CA ALA A 373 47.03 -10.20 -16.52
C ALA A 373 47.72 -8.84 -16.68
N THR A 374 47.00 -7.73 -16.53
CA THR A 374 47.56 -6.41 -16.63
C THR A 374 48.45 -6.06 -15.44
N GLN A 375 48.09 -6.51 -14.24
CA GLN A 375 48.91 -6.39 -13.04
C GLN A 375 50.24 -7.09 -13.21
N LEU A 376 50.26 -8.38 -13.62
CA LEU A 376 51.48 -9.13 -13.86
C LEU A 376 52.33 -8.51 -14.97
N SER A 377 51.72 -7.95 -16.01
CA SER A 377 52.39 -7.24 -17.10
C SER A 377 53.02 -5.95 -16.60
N TYR A 378 52.37 -5.20 -15.71
CA TYR A 378 52.92 -4.00 -15.10
C TYR A 378 54.10 -4.35 -14.17
N GLU A 379 53.99 -5.37 -13.33
CA GLU A 379 55.06 -5.84 -12.45
C GLU A 379 56.33 -6.27 -13.26
N SER A 380 56.15 -6.87 -14.44
CA SER A 380 57.23 -7.28 -15.35
C SER A 380 57.72 -6.15 -16.30
N GLY A 381 57.13 -4.93 -16.18
CA GLY A 381 57.52 -3.77 -17.00
C GLY A 381 57.01 -3.80 -18.44
N LYS A 382 56.02 -4.67 -18.77
CA LYS A 382 55.45 -4.81 -20.12
C LYS A 382 54.17 -4.00 -20.31
N ALA A 383 53.50 -3.57 -19.24
CA ALA A 383 52.35 -2.70 -19.28
C ALA A 383 52.62 -1.39 -18.53
N THR A 384 51.85 -0.34 -18.86
CA THR A 384 51.96 0.94 -18.19
C THR A 384 51.12 0.97 -16.93
N PHE A 385 51.41 1.92 -16.02
CA PHE A 385 50.55 2.19 -14.86
C PHE A 385 49.08 2.50 -15.27
N LEU A 386 48.93 3.27 -16.36
CA LEU A 386 47.59 3.64 -16.87
C LEU A 386 46.79 2.43 -17.34
N ASP A 387 47.44 1.41 -17.93
CA ASP A 387 46.79 0.17 -18.33
C ASP A 387 46.26 -0.56 -17.07
N TRP A 388 47.09 -0.66 -16.04
CA TRP A 388 46.72 -1.35 -14.78
C TRP A 388 45.59 -0.65 -14.05
N ILE A 389 45.65 0.67 -13.84
CA ILE A 389 44.61 1.44 -13.15
C ILE A 389 43.29 1.43 -13.98
N SER A 390 43.37 1.41 -15.30
CA SER A 390 42.21 1.30 -16.19
C SER A 390 41.53 -0.06 -16.06
N ALA A 391 42.29 -1.14 -15.99
CA ALA A 391 41.80 -2.47 -15.77
C ALA A 391 41.10 -2.60 -14.36
N GLN A 392 41.70 -1.98 -13.33
CA GLN A 392 41.11 -1.91 -12.00
C GLN A 392 39.76 -1.17 -11.99
N ARG A 393 39.70 0.00 -12.65
CA ARG A 393 38.44 0.77 -12.78
C ARG A 393 37.37 -0.05 -13.50
N ASN A 394 37.75 -0.70 -14.59
CA ASN A 394 36.82 -1.52 -15.37
C ASN A 394 36.27 -2.72 -14.58
N LEU A 395 37.14 -3.43 -13.83
CA LEU A 395 36.70 -4.53 -12.97
C LEU A 395 35.71 -4.05 -11.92
N ARG A 396 36.04 -2.96 -11.21
CA ARG A 396 35.17 -2.35 -10.19
C ARG A 396 33.79 -2.00 -10.75
N ASP A 397 33.76 -1.33 -11.90
CA ASP A 397 32.52 -0.86 -12.51
C ASP A 397 31.65 -2.05 -12.96
N ILE A 398 32.27 -3.09 -13.52
CA ILE A 398 31.58 -4.32 -13.92
C ILE A 398 31.05 -5.11 -12.70
N GLU A 399 31.81 -5.23 -11.63
CA GLU A 399 31.33 -5.87 -10.38
C GLU A 399 30.15 -5.12 -9.78
N ALA A 400 30.22 -3.79 -9.68
CA ALA A 400 29.15 -2.95 -9.15
C ALA A 400 27.87 -3.07 -10.00
N MET A 401 28.00 -2.96 -11.33
CA MET A 401 26.86 -3.14 -12.25
C MET A 401 26.27 -4.55 -12.18
N GLY A 402 27.08 -5.58 -12.05
CA GLY A 402 26.60 -6.96 -11.93
C GLY A 402 25.71 -7.16 -10.69
N ARG A 403 26.07 -6.55 -9.58
CA ARG A 403 25.25 -6.60 -8.33
C ARG A 403 23.98 -5.77 -8.45
N GLU A 404 24.05 -4.61 -9.08
CA GLU A 404 22.88 -3.79 -9.35
C GLU A 404 21.87 -4.52 -10.26
N HIS A 405 22.32 -5.18 -11.32
CA HIS A 405 21.46 -5.98 -12.19
C HIS A 405 20.81 -7.15 -11.44
N LEU A 406 21.54 -7.82 -10.53
CA LEU A 406 20.97 -8.87 -9.68
C LEU A 406 19.86 -8.31 -8.76
N ALA A 407 20.08 -7.16 -8.14
CA ALA A 407 19.07 -6.52 -7.32
C ALA A 407 17.83 -6.12 -8.13
N HIS A 408 18.03 -5.50 -9.31
CA HIS A 408 16.92 -5.15 -10.22
C HIS A 408 16.13 -6.37 -10.67
N TYR A 409 16.80 -7.49 -10.93
CA TYR A 409 16.15 -8.75 -11.24
C TYR A 409 15.27 -9.24 -10.08
N GLN A 410 15.80 -9.28 -8.86
CA GLN A 410 15.07 -9.70 -7.67
C GLN A 410 13.87 -8.80 -7.37
N MET A 411 14.04 -7.49 -7.53
CA MET A 411 12.96 -6.51 -7.41
C MET A 411 11.86 -6.73 -8.46
N ALA A 412 12.24 -6.94 -9.72
CA ALA A 412 11.28 -7.19 -10.80
C ALA A 412 10.47 -8.47 -10.54
N VAL A 413 11.08 -9.52 -9.99
CA VAL A 413 10.39 -10.74 -9.59
C VAL A 413 9.43 -10.49 -8.43
N ALA A 414 9.81 -9.70 -7.43
CA ALA A 414 8.93 -9.33 -6.32
C ALA A 414 7.71 -8.51 -6.78
N GLU A 415 7.89 -7.63 -7.77
CA GLU A 415 6.80 -6.83 -8.37
C GLU A 415 5.81 -7.71 -9.17
N LEU A 416 6.26 -8.83 -9.74
CA LEU A 416 5.42 -9.71 -10.56
C LEU A 416 4.20 -10.23 -9.80
N GLU A 417 4.33 -10.55 -8.51
CA GLU A 417 3.23 -11.01 -7.67
C GLU A 417 2.12 -9.95 -7.54
N ALA A 418 2.52 -8.69 -7.38
CA ALA A 418 1.56 -7.59 -7.33
C ALA A 418 0.85 -7.37 -8.69
N VAL A 419 1.56 -7.61 -9.79
CA VAL A 419 0.99 -7.51 -11.14
C VAL A 419 -0.01 -8.64 -11.41
N ILE A 420 0.29 -9.86 -10.99
CA ILE A 420 -0.58 -11.03 -11.19
C ILE A 420 -1.77 -11.00 -10.21
N GLY A 421 -1.60 -10.40 -9.03
CA GLY A 421 -2.60 -10.42 -7.97
C GLY A 421 -2.60 -11.69 -7.13
N ALA A 422 -1.51 -12.47 -7.19
CA ALA A 422 -1.35 -13.74 -6.47
C ALA A 422 0.08 -13.94 -6.02
N ASP A 423 0.26 -14.57 -4.85
CA ASP A 423 1.56 -15.05 -4.38
C ASP A 423 1.99 -16.27 -5.23
N ILE A 424 3.13 -16.15 -5.90
CA ILE A 424 3.67 -17.17 -6.80
C ILE A 424 4.55 -18.15 -6.03
N TYR A 425 5.11 -17.72 -4.91
CA TYR A 425 6.12 -18.44 -4.13
C TYR A 425 5.55 -19.15 -2.89
N SER A 426 4.35 -18.78 -2.46
CA SER A 426 3.67 -19.47 -1.36
C SER A 426 2.70 -20.50 -1.92
N PRO A 427 2.81 -21.79 -1.54
CA PRO A 427 1.78 -22.76 -1.94
C PRO A 427 0.42 -22.29 -1.43
N ALA A 428 -0.59 -22.38 -2.26
CA ALA A 428 -1.95 -21.79 -2.21
C ALA A 428 -2.77 -21.91 -0.89
N GLN A 429 -2.15 -22.06 0.27
CA GLN A 429 -2.82 -22.33 1.55
C GLN A 429 -3.05 -21.13 2.47
N ALA A 430 -2.34 -20.01 2.30
CA ALA A 430 -2.42 -18.90 3.26
C ALA A 430 -3.63 -17.98 3.05
N LEU A 431 -4.10 -17.77 1.83
CA LEU A 431 -5.23 -16.87 1.53
C LEU A 431 -6.61 -17.57 1.56
N SER A 432 -6.67 -18.90 1.48
CA SER A 432 -7.95 -19.63 1.50
C SER A 432 -8.58 -19.74 2.91
N LYS A 433 -7.81 -19.59 3.98
CA LYS A 433 -8.34 -19.70 5.36
C LYS A 433 -9.20 -18.52 5.81
N ARG A 434 -9.07 -17.34 5.18
CA ARG A 434 -9.92 -16.17 5.50
C ARG A 434 -11.24 -16.11 4.72
N ARG A 435 -11.46 -16.97 3.73
CA ARG A 435 -12.72 -17.05 2.97
C ARG A 435 -13.86 -17.76 3.70
N LYS A 436 -13.61 -18.33 4.88
CA LYS A 436 -14.60 -19.13 5.66
C LYS A 436 -14.99 -18.49 6.98
N SER A 437 -15.27 -17.21 7.01
CA SER A 437 -16.03 -16.62 8.10
C SER A 437 -17.19 -15.83 7.50
N PRO A 438 -18.42 -16.12 7.94
CA PRO A 438 -19.65 -15.61 7.32
C PRO A 438 -19.84 -14.12 7.56
#